data_bd1b4fefe0ebe274c50f0388cff09177
#
_entry.id   bd1b4fefe0ebe274c50f0388cff09177
#
_cell.length_a   1.000
_cell.length_b   1.000
_cell.length_c   1.000
_cell.angle_alpha   90.00
_cell.angle_beta   90.00
_cell.angle_gamma   90.00
#
_symmetry.space_group_name_H-M   'P 1'
#
loop_
_entity.id
_entity.type
_entity.pdbx_description
1 polymer ?
#
loop_
_entity_poly.entity_id
_entity_poly.type
_entity_poly.pdbx_seq_one_letter_code
_entity_poly.pdbx_strand_id
1 'polypeptide(L)'
;VCSSDLIYKGDYMENVLDGERIIKVNIENQMKSAYIDYSMSVIVSRALPDARDGLKPVHRRVLFGMHEIGVLSNRPYKKSARIVGEVLGKYHPHGDTSVYDSMVRMAQEWSLRYPLVQGQGNFGSIDGDNPAAMRYTEVRLRKIAEEMLVDIEKDTVDHQLNFDDSLKEPIVLPTQFPNLLVNGASGIAVGMATNMAPHNLTQVIDGTLAYIDNREIEMDDLIRIVQAPDFPTGGIIYGYEGVKSAFETGRGRVMMRGDITVEESSTGKERLVVSSIPFQVNKAEMIRKTADLINDKRIDGISDINDESDRNGMRIVYDLKRDAIPNIVINKLYQLTALQSSFSVNNVALVKGRPRTLNLKDLIHYFVEHRHEVVTKRTEYELKEAEKKAHILEGLLVALDNLDEVITLIRASQTPEEARNGLITKFGLTELQARAILDMRLQKLTGLERGKIKNEYQ
;
A
#
# COMPACT_ATOMS: atom_id res chain seq x y z
N VAL A 1 -19.49 40.31 -29.06
CA VAL A 1 -20.73 40.32 -29.85
C VAL A 1 -20.59 39.16 -30.85
N CYS A 2 -21.09 38.03 -30.53
CA CYS A 2 -21.38 36.94 -31.46
C CYS A 2 -22.78 36.46 -31.17
N SER A 3 -23.67 36.89 -32.06
CA SER A 3 -25.04 36.43 -32.10
C SER A 3 -25.07 34.99 -32.58
N SER A 4 -25.58 34.11 -31.78
CA SER A 4 -25.86 32.71 -32.15
C SER A 4 -27.35 32.50 -32.24
N ASP A 5 -27.99 33.12 -33.20
CA ASP A 5 -29.32 32.73 -33.65
C ASP A 5 -29.21 32.13 -35.05
N LEU A 6 -28.85 30.85 -35.11
CA LEU A 6 -29.05 29.99 -36.25
C LEU A 6 -30.02 28.88 -35.82
N ILE A 7 -31.29 29.22 -35.88
CA ILE A 7 -32.37 28.25 -35.83
C ILE A 7 -32.35 27.50 -37.17
N TYR A 8 -31.76 26.31 -37.22
CA TYR A 8 -32.01 25.36 -38.28
C TYR A 8 -33.37 24.69 -38.02
N LYS A 9 -34.41 25.21 -38.66
CA LYS A 9 -35.63 24.43 -38.95
C LYS A 9 -35.30 23.48 -40.12
N GLY A 10 -34.85 22.29 -39.78
CA GLY A 10 -34.80 21.16 -40.73
C GLY A 10 -35.91 20.21 -40.34
N ASP A 11 -36.91 20.09 -41.21
CA ASP A 11 -37.89 19.03 -41.16
C ASP A 11 -37.19 17.67 -41.30
N TYR A 12 -36.88 17.02 -40.18
CA TYR A 12 -36.58 15.60 -40.20
C TYR A 12 -37.89 14.83 -40.06
N MET A 13 -38.27 14.15 -41.17
CA MET A 13 -39.29 13.15 -41.15
C MET A 13 -39.07 12.18 -39.98
N GLU A 14 -40.01 12.13 -39.06
CA GLU A 14 -40.12 11.11 -38.03
C GLU A 14 -40.44 9.75 -38.70
N ASN A 15 -39.42 8.97 -38.96
CA ASN A 15 -39.59 7.52 -39.06
C ASN A 15 -39.36 6.94 -37.65
N VAL A 16 -40.34 7.14 -36.79
CA VAL A 16 -40.42 6.45 -35.48
C VAL A 16 -40.94 5.05 -35.77
N LEU A 17 -40.12 4.03 -35.67
CA LEU A 17 -40.57 2.65 -35.59
C LEU A 17 -41.41 2.51 -34.31
N ASP A 18 -42.61 1.93 -34.46
CA ASP A 18 -43.58 1.73 -33.39
C ASP A 18 -42.91 1.07 -32.15
N GLY A 19 -42.74 1.83 -31.07
CA GLY A 19 -42.15 1.38 -29.82
C GLY A 19 -40.89 2.08 -29.34
N GLU A 20 -40.26 2.94 -30.13
CA GLU A 20 -39.06 3.71 -29.68
C GLU A 20 -39.46 4.96 -28.89
N ARG A 21 -38.92 5.05 -27.66
CA ARG A 21 -39.05 6.23 -26.81
C ARG A 21 -37.81 7.15 -26.97
N ILE A 22 -37.94 8.18 -27.80
CA ILE A 22 -36.88 9.21 -27.93
C ILE A 22 -36.91 10.12 -26.73
N ILE A 23 -35.84 10.13 -25.95
CA ILE A 23 -35.59 11.04 -24.81
C ILE A 23 -34.64 12.15 -25.27
N LYS A 24 -35.12 13.39 -25.27
CA LYS A 24 -34.26 14.55 -25.53
C LYS A 24 -33.34 14.78 -24.33
N VAL A 25 -32.04 14.66 -24.54
CA VAL A 25 -31.01 14.88 -23.52
C VAL A 25 -30.23 16.14 -23.88
N ASN A 26 -30.13 17.05 -22.89
CA ASN A 26 -29.27 18.23 -23.05
C ASN A 26 -27.81 17.79 -22.91
N ILE A 27 -27.01 18.00 -23.97
CA ILE A 27 -25.61 17.60 -24.03
C ILE A 27 -24.76 18.22 -22.92
N GLU A 28 -25.02 19.49 -22.55
CA GLU A 28 -24.29 20.14 -21.45
C GLU A 28 -24.52 19.44 -20.10
N ASN A 29 -25.76 19.06 -19.80
CA ASN A 29 -26.10 18.37 -18.58
C ASN A 29 -25.47 16.96 -18.56
N GLN A 30 -25.53 16.26 -19.70
CA GLN A 30 -24.93 14.95 -19.84
C GLN A 30 -23.41 14.99 -19.65
N MET A 31 -22.74 15.97 -20.28
CA MET A 31 -21.30 16.16 -20.12
C MET A 31 -20.91 16.55 -18.68
N LYS A 32 -21.68 17.44 -18.03
CA LYS A 32 -21.43 17.80 -16.64
C LYS A 32 -21.54 16.59 -15.71
N SER A 33 -22.60 15.81 -15.83
CA SER A 33 -22.79 14.60 -15.05
C SER A 33 -21.65 13.61 -15.29
N ALA A 34 -21.37 13.27 -16.55
CA ALA A 34 -20.32 12.32 -16.91
C ALA A 34 -18.92 12.78 -16.42
N TYR A 35 -18.63 14.09 -16.49
CA TYR A 35 -17.35 14.63 -16.00
C TYR A 35 -17.25 14.57 -14.47
N ILE A 36 -18.34 14.84 -13.75
CA ILE A 36 -18.39 14.71 -12.29
C ILE A 36 -18.19 13.27 -11.89
N ASP A 37 -18.89 12.33 -12.52
CA ASP A 37 -18.78 10.90 -12.24
C ASP A 37 -17.36 10.37 -12.51
N TYR A 38 -16.77 10.77 -13.65
CA TYR A 38 -15.38 10.46 -13.98
C TYR A 38 -14.41 11.05 -12.94
N SER A 39 -14.60 12.32 -12.57
CA SER A 39 -13.74 12.99 -11.60
C SER A 39 -13.80 12.32 -10.24
N MET A 40 -14.99 11.98 -9.77
CA MET A 40 -15.19 11.24 -8.51
C MET A 40 -14.53 9.87 -8.55
N SER A 41 -14.69 9.14 -9.66
CA SER A 41 -14.04 7.84 -9.85
C SER A 41 -12.52 7.95 -9.81
N VAL A 42 -11.92 8.94 -10.50
CA VAL A 42 -10.46 9.16 -10.48
C VAL A 42 -9.96 9.53 -9.09
N ILE A 43 -10.69 10.37 -8.35
CA ILE A 43 -10.33 10.79 -7.00
C ILE A 43 -10.37 9.61 -6.03
N VAL A 44 -11.51 8.89 -5.98
CA VAL A 44 -11.76 7.87 -4.94
C VAL A 44 -11.15 6.51 -5.31
N SER A 45 -11.22 6.12 -6.60
CA SER A 45 -10.92 4.75 -7.02
C SER A 45 -9.61 4.60 -7.81
N ARG A 46 -8.78 5.67 -7.94
CA ARG A 46 -7.55 5.58 -8.74
C ARG A 46 -6.35 6.30 -8.14
N ALA A 47 -6.44 7.63 -7.90
CA ALA A 47 -5.27 8.48 -7.73
C ALA A 47 -4.84 8.66 -6.28
N LEU A 48 -5.79 8.71 -5.34
CA LEU A 48 -5.51 9.01 -3.94
C LEU A 48 -5.39 7.74 -3.09
N PRO A 49 -4.45 7.71 -2.12
CA PRO A 49 -4.35 6.63 -1.14
C PRO A 49 -5.43 6.75 -0.06
N ASP A 50 -5.83 5.63 0.53
CA ASP A 50 -6.62 5.62 1.75
C ASP A 50 -5.74 5.97 2.97
N ALA A 51 -6.23 6.80 3.88
CA ALA A 51 -5.47 7.24 5.05
C ALA A 51 -5.11 6.09 6.00
N ARG A 52 -5.88 4.99 5.99
CA ARG A 52 -5.75 3.85 6.90
C ARG A 52 -4.60 2.93 6.52
N ASP A 53 -4.50 2.51 5.24
CA ASP A 53 -3.48 1.57 4.76
C ASP A 53 -2.44 2.20 3.83
N GLY A 54 -2.63 3.46 3.42
CA GLY A 54 -1.70 4.18 2.57
C GLY A 54 -1.63 3.69 1.12
N LEU A 55 -2.59 2.88 0.70
CA LEU A 55 -2.58 2.25 -0.62
C LEU A 55 -3.62 2.87 -1.56
N LYS A 56 -3.25 2.95 -2.83
CA LYS A 56 -4.21 3.12 -3.92
C LYS A 56 -4.87 1.78 -4.23
N PRO A 57 -6.05 1.76 -4.86
CA PRO A 57 -6.73 0.51 -5.19
C PRO A 57 -5.87 -0.50 -5.97
N VAL A 58 -5.09 -0.06 -6.94
CA VAL A 58 -4.22 -0.95 -7.72
C VAL A 58 -3.15 -1.62 -6.85
N HIS A 59 -2.51 -0.88 -5.94
CA HIS A 59 -1.50 -1.43 -5.03
C HIS A 59 -2.11 -2.45 -4.08
N ARG A 60 -3.27 -2.15 -3.51
CA ARG A 60 -4.02 -3.05 -2.61
C ARG A 60 -4.39 -4.34 -3.31
N ARG A 61 -4.91 -4.26 -4.55
CA ARG A 61 -5.27 -5.42 -5.37
C ARG A 61 -4.07 -6.28 -5.73
N VAL A 62 -2.90 -5.68 -6.01
CA VAL A 62 -1.66 -6.42 -6.28
C VAL A 62 -1.22 -7.19 -5.04
N LEU A 63 -1.15 -6.54 -3.86
CA LEU A 63 -0.73 -7.21 -2.62
C LEU A 63 -1.72 -8.31 -2.21
N PHE A 64 -3.02 -8.04 -2.29
CA PHE A 64 -4.07 -9.01 -2.00
C PHE A 64 -4.04 -10.20 -2.96
N GLY A 65 -3.92 -9.96 -4.28
CA GLY A 65 -3.82 -11.04 -5.26
C GLY A 65 -2.55 -11.89 -5.09
N MET A 66 -1.41 -11.28 -4.73
CA MET A 66 -0.21 -12.04 -4.39
C MET A 66 -0.40 -12.92 -3.16
N HIS A 67 -1.11 -12.44 -2.15
CA HIS A 67 -1.44 -13.18 -0.93
C HIS A 67 -2.34 -14.38 -1.24
N GLU A 68 -3.44 -14.18 -1.99
CA GLU A 68 -4.39 -15.24 -2.35
C GLU A 68 -3.74 -16.42 -3.07
N ILE A 69 -2.84 -16.14 -4.01
CA ILE A 69 -2.12 -17.20 -4.75
C ILE A 69 -0.88 -17.72 -4.00
N GLY A 70 -0.67 -17.29 -2.76
CA GLY A 70 0.37 -17.77 -1.86
C GLY A 70 1.80 -17.37 -2.28
N VAL A 71 1.99 -16.21 -2.90
CA VAL A 71 3.30 -15.69 -3.30
C VAL A 71 3.92 -14.88 -2.16
N LEU A 72 4.18 -15.57 -1.05
CA LEU A 72 4.69 -15.02 0.20
C LEU A 72 6.22 -14.89 0.21
N SER A 73 6.77 -14.17 1.17
CA SER A 73 8.21 -13.89 1.30
C SER A 73 9.08 -15.15 1.46
N ASN A 74 8.52 -16.20 2.08
CA ASN A 74 9.17 -17.49 2.30
C ASN A 74 8.88 -18.53 1.20
N ARG A 75 8.20 -18.13 0.12
CA ARG A 75 7.84 -19.00 -1.01
C ARG A 75 8.69 -18.67 -2.24
N PRO A 76 8.79 -19.59 -3.21
CA PRO A 76 9.48 -19.34 -4.48
C PRO A 76 8.87 -18.15 -5.23
N TYR A 77 9.73 -17.43 -5.95
CA TYR A 77 9.30 -16.38 -6.87
C TYR A 77 8.32 -16.92 -7.93
N LYS A 78 7.44 -16.05 -8.39
CA LYS A 78 6.53 -16.31 -9.52
C LYS A 78 6.72 -15.25 -10.60
N LYS A 79 6.50 -15.62 -11.86
CA LYS A 79 6.55 -14.66 -12.99
C LYS A 79 5.58 -13.51 -12.74
N SER A 80 6.07 -12.28 -12.98
CA SER A 80 5.26 -11.06 -12.84
C SER A 80 3.98 -11.12 -13.67
N ALA A 81 4.06 -11.69 -14.88
CA ALA A 81 2.90 -11.89 -15.76
C ALA A 81 1.77 -12.71 -15.11
N ARG A 82 2.10 -13.66 -14.22
CA ARG A 82 1.09 -14.44 -13.51
C ARG A 82 0.32 -13.57 -12.51
N ILE A 83 1.03 -12.71 -11.77
CA ILE A 83 0.40 -11.80 -10.80
C ILE A 83 -0.47 -10.78 -11.53
N VAL A 84 0.07 -10.19 -12.61
CA VAL A 84 -0.67 -9.22 -13.43
C VAL A 84 -1.95 -9.86 -13.98
N GLY A 85 -1.88 -11.08 -14.55
CA GLY A 85 -3.05 -11.81 -15.06
C GLY A 85 -4.09 -12.10 -13.98
N GLU A 86 -3.67 -12.51 -12.79
CA GLU A 86 -4.55 -12.76 -11.64
C GLU A 86 -5.30 -11.50 -11.21
N VAL A 87 -4.58 -10.39 -11.06
CA VAL A 87 -5.15 -9.11 -10.64
C VAL A 87 -6.09 -8.53 -11.68
N LEU A 88 -5.74 -8.61 -12.97
CA LEU A 88 -6.60 -8.16 -14.07
C LEU A 88 -7.88 -8.98 -14.17
N GLY A 89 -7.76 -10.30 -14.11
CA GLY A 89 -8.89 -11.19 -14.27
C GLY A 89 -9.90 -11.13 -13.13
N LYS A 90 -9.44 -10.80 -11.91
CA LYS A 90 -10.30 -10.86 -10.72
C LYS A 90 -10.72 -9.50 -10.18
N TYR A 91 -9.84 -8.47 -10.22
CA TYR A 91 -10.03 -7.26 -9.42
C TYR A 91 -9.87 -5.95 -10.18
N HIS A 92 -9.03 -5.88 -11.22
CA HIS A 92 -8.63 -4.60 -11.81
C HIS A 92 -8.83 -4.56 -13.33
N PRO A 93 -10.03 -4.20 -13.83
CA PRO A 93 -10.41 -4.26 -15.25
C PRO A 93 -9.80 -3.09 -16.06
N HIS A 94 -8.46 -2.95 -16.04
CA HIS A 94 -7.70 -1.91 -16.74
C HIS A 94 -6.52 -2.54 -17.49
N GLY A 95 -5.69 -1.70 -18.13
CA GLY A 95 -4.52 -2.20 -18.87
C GLY A 95 -3.48 -2.91 -17.99
N ASP A 96 -2.88 -3.97 -18.51
CA ASP A 96 -1.84 -4.77 -17.88
C ASP A 96 -0.60 -3.95 -17.48
N THR A 97 -0.24 -2.98 -18.29
CA THR A 97 0.88 -2.06 -18.05
C THR A 97 0.69 -1.29 -16.74
N SER A 98 -0.53 -0.83 -16.44
CA SER A 98 -0.80 -0.07 -15.22
C SER A 98 -0.60 -0.90 -13.96
N VAL A 99 -0.97 -2.18 -13.99
CA VAL A 99 -0.78 -3.13 -12.88
C VAL A 99 0.71 -3.48 -12.75
N TYR A 100 1.36 -3.80 -13.87
CA TYR A 100 2.78 -4.13 -13.88
C TYR A 100 3.65 -3.00 -13.38
N ASP A 101 3.47 -1.77 -13.89
CA ASP A 101 4.25 -0.60 -13.47
C ASP A 101 4.04 -0.26 -11.99
N SER A 102 2.83 -0.44 -11.48
CA SER A 102 2.54 -0.26 -10.06
C SER A 102 3.28 -1.31 -9.21
N MET A 103 3.31 -2.56 -9.64
CA MET A 103 4.06 -3.64 -8.98
C MET A 103 5.57 -3.41 -9.05
N VAL A 104 6.08 -2.96 -10.20
CA VAL A 104 7.49 -2.60 -10.38
C VAL A 104 7.91 -1.52 -9.40
N ARG A 105 7.14 -0.45 -9.26
CA ARG A 105 7.44 0.63 -8.30
C ARG A 105 7.48 0.15 -6.86
N MET A 106 6.63 -0.81 -6.48
CA MET A 106 6.66 -1.41 -5.15
C MET A 106 7.90 -2.28 -4.90
N ALA A 107 8.65 -2.67 -5.94
CA ALA A 107 9.89 -3.43 -5.83
C ALA A 107 11.15 -2.57 -5.90
N GLN A 108 11.05 -1.31 -6.36
CA GLN A 108 12.19 -0.40 -6.56
C GLN A 108 12.62 0.25 -5.24
N GLU A 109 13.89 0.07 -4.86
CA GLU A 109 14.47 0.60 -3.60
C GLU A 109 14.69 2.11 -3.63
N TRP A 110 14.73 2.73 -4.81
CA TRP A 110 14.79 4.19 -4.96
C TRP A 110 13.41 4.87 -5.07
N SER A 111 12.34 4.07 -5.22
CA SER A 111 10.96 4.56 -5.30
C SER A 111 10.22 4.49 -3.97
N LEU A 112 10.38 3.40 -3.22
CA LEU A 112 9.80 3.23 -1.89
C LEU A 112 10.89 3.11 -0.83
N ARG A 113 10.70 3.79 0.30
CA ARG A 113 11.63 3.71 1.45
C ARG A 113 11.68 2.29 2.03
N TYR A 114 10.54 1.62 2.06
CA TYR A 114 10.38 0.22 2.45
C TYR A 114 9.61 -0.53 1.37
N PRO A 115 10.29 -1.13 0.38
CA PRO A 115 9.65 -1.85 -0.70
C PRO A 115 8.74 -2.96 -0.20
N LEU A 116 7.56 -3.11 -0.83
CA LEU A 116 6.55 -4.09 -0.46
C LEU A 116 6.66 -5.39 -1.28
N VAL A 117 7.26 -5.30 -2.46
CA VAL A 117 7.49 -6.42 -3.37
C VAL A 117 8.98 -6.69 -3.47
N GLN A 118 9.36 -7.94 -3.50
CA GLN A 118 10.72 -8.38 -3.82
C GLN A 118 10.76 -8.85 -5.26
N GLY A 119 11.57 -8.18 -6.08
CA GLY A 119 11.75 -8.51 -7.49
C GLY A 119 13.01 -9.32 -7.75
N GLN A 120 12.98 -10.15 -8.79
CA GLN A 120 14.13 -10.82 -9.37
C GLN A 120 14.15 -10.57 -10.88
N GLY A 121 15.26 -10.05 -11.39
CA GLY A 121 15.41 -9.61 -12.77
C GLY A 121 15.63 -8.11 -12.87
N ASN A 122 15.37 -7.53 -14.05
CA ASN A 122 15.53 -6.10 -14.29
C ASN A 122 14.23 -5.36 -14.01
N PHE A 123 14.21 -4.56 -12.94
CA PHE A 123 13.11 -3.69 -12.52
C PHE A 123 13.37 -2.21 -12.81
N GLY A 124 14.26 -1.92 -13.76
CA GLY A 124 14.70 -0.56 -14.08
C GLY A 124 15.90 -0.12 -13.23
N SER A 125 16.28 1.13 -13.38
CA SER A 125 17.38 1.75 -12.61
C SER A 125 17.06 3.18 -12.21
N ILE A 126 17.87 3.75 -11.32
CA ILE A 126 17.82 5.16 -10.93
C ILE A 126 18.21 6.09 -12.10
N ASP A 127 18.82 5.54 -13.16
CA ASP A 127 19.14 6.23 -14.40
C ASP A 127 17.95 6.41 -15.33
N GLY A 128 16.79 5.84 -14.94
CA GLY A 128 15.55 5.93 -15.71
C GLY A 128 15.38 4.82 -16.73
N ASP A 129 16.17 3.75 -16.67
CA ASP A 129 15.95 2.59 -17.51
C ASP A 129 14.61 1.94 -17.20
N ASN A 130 13.95 1.47 -18.26
CA ASN A 130 12.70 0.77 -18.13
C ASN A 130 12.89 -0.65 -17.55
N PRO A 131 11.92 -1.17 -16.81
CA PRO A 131 11.93 -2.56 -16.39
C PRO A 131 11.82 -3.48 -17.61
N ALA A 132 12.34 -4.70 -17.48
CA ALA A 132 12.12 -5.74 -18.47
C ALA A 132 10.62 -6.13 -18.54
N ALA A 133 10.16 -6.66 -19.67
CA ALA A 133 8.79 -7.10 -19.81
C ALA A 133 8.41 -8.14 -18.73
N MET A 134 7.16 -8.12 -18.27
CA MET A 134 6.64 -8.94 -17.14
C MET A 134 6.82 -10.44 -17.29
N ARG A 135 7.05 -10.94 -18.52
CA ARG A 135 7.37 -12.37 -18.78
C ARG A 135 8.78 -12.77 -18.34
N TYR A 136 9.69 -11.80 -18.18
CA TYR A 136 11.08 -12.06 -17.78
C TYR A 136 11.30 -11.87 -16.28
N THR A 137 10.58 -10.94 -15.65
CA THR A 137 10.73 -10.63 -14.24
C THR A 137 9.93 -11.58 -13.35
N GLU A 138 10.41 -11.76 -12.12
CA GLU A 138 9.76 -12.58 -11.10
C GLU A 138 9.60 -11.80 -9.81
N VAL A 139 8.54 -12.09 -9.05
CA VAL A 139 8.20 -11.36 -7.84
C VAL A 139 7.73 -12.29 -6.72
N ARG A 140 7.84 -11.78 -5.49
CA ARG A 140 7.17 -12.28 -4.29
C ARG A 140 6.95 -11.13 -3.30
N LEU A 141 6.11 -11.31 -2.29
CA LEU A 141 5.96 -10.32 -1.22
C LEU A 141 7.26 -10.17 -0.42
N ARG A 142 7.56 -8.97 0.04
CA ARG A 142 8.51 -8.77 1.14
C ARG A 142 7.83 -9.05 2.47
N LYS A 143 8.61 -9.43 3.49
CA LYS A 143 8.08 -9.72 4.83
C LYS A 143 7.25 -8.57 5.41
N ILE A 144 7.68 -7.32 5.21
CA ILE A 144 6.94 -6.15 5.66
C ILE A 144 5.55 -6.02 5.00
N ALA A 145 5.40 -6.47 3.75
CA ALA A 145 4.11 -6.44 3.07
C ALA A 145 3.13 -7.49 3.64
N GLU A 146 3.64 -8.59 4.20
CA GLU A 146 2.80 -9.58 4.88
C GLU A 146 2.18 -9.00 6.15
N GLU A 147 2.87 -8.07 6.85
CA GLU A 147 2.33 -7.35 8.01
C GLU A 147 1.13 -6.43 7.65
N MET A 148 0.93 -6.15 6.36
CA MET A 148 -0.27 -5.44 5.90
C MET A 148 -1.48 -6.35 5.71
N LEU A 149 -1.26 -7.67 5.65
CA LEU A 149 -2.25 -8.68 5.29
C LEU A 149 -2.58 -9.63 6.47
N VAL A 150 -1.88 -9.47 7.60
CA VAL A 150 -2.10 -10.29 8.79
C VAL A 150 -3.55 -10.19 9.25
N ASP A 151 -4.15 -11.34 9.55
CA ASP A 151 -5.53 -11.48 10.03
C ASP A 151 -6.62 -11.06 9.01
N ILE A 152 -6.31 -10.96 7.71
CA ILE A 152 -7.29 -10.58 6.68
C ILE A 152 -8.43 -11.62 6.55
N GLU A 153 -8.16 -12.88 6.87
CA GLU A 153 -9.14 -13.97 6.86
C GLU A 153 -10.08 -13.97 8.10
N LYS A 154 -9.84 -13.06 9.07
CA LYS A 154 -10.61 -12.99 10.32
C LYS A 154 -11.66 -11.89 10.33
N ASP A 155 -12.21 -11.54 9.17
CA ASP A 155 -13.21 -10.48 9.00
C ASP A 155 -12.83 -9.14 9.63
N THR A 156 -11.52 -8.83 9.66
CA THR A 156 -10.95 -7.63 10.30
C THR A 156 -11.22 -6.35 9.53
N VAL A 157 -11.50 -6.46 8.23
CA VAL A 157 -11.78 -5.33 7.32
C VAL A 157 -13.01 -5.61 6.46
N ASP A 158 -13.66 -4.54 6.03
CA ASP A 158 -14.83 -4.66 5.16
C ASP A 158 -14.39 -5.02 3.73
N HIS A 159 -15.22 -5.84 3.09
CA HIS A 159 -15.04 -6.27 1.71
C HIS A 159 -16.15 -5.71 0.83
N GLN A 160 -15.83 -5.46 -0.43
CA GLN A 160 -16.79 -5.10 -1.48
C GLN A 160 -16.75 -6.14 -2.60
N LEU A 161 -17.78 -6.16 -3.43
CA LEU A 161 -17.77 -6.94 -4.65
C LEU A 161 -16.77 -6.36 -5.65
N ASN A 162 -16.14 -7.23 -6.43
CA ASN A 162 -15.27 -6.83 -7.54
C ASN A 162 -16.12 -6.27 -8.71
N PHE A 163 -15.48 -5.97 -9.84
CA PHE A 163 -16.11 -5.30 -10.98
C PHE A 163 -17.22 -6.10 -11.69
N ASP A 164 -17.27 -7.43 -11.54
CA ASP A 164 -18.26 -8.33 -12.15
C ASP A 164 -19.15 -9.03 -11.11
N ASP A 165 -19.10 -8.60 -9.86
CA ASP A 165 -19.84 -9.13 -8.71
C ASP A 165 -19.58 -10.61 -8.38
N SER A 166 -18.56 -11.23 -8.99
CA SER A 166 -18.24 -12.64 -8.81
C SER A 166 -17.42 -12.95 -7.56
N LEU A 167 -16.59 -12.01 -7.12
CA LEU A 167 -15.66 -12.16 -6.00
C LEU A 167 -15.73 -10.97 -5.05
N LYS A 168 -15.12 -11.12 -3.87
CA LYS A 168 -14.96 -10.04 -2.91
C LYS A 168 -13.50 -9.58 -2.86
N GLU A 169 -13.30 -8.27 -2.76
CA GLU A 169 -12.00 -7.64 -2.52
C GLU A 169 -12.05 -6.77 -1.26
N PRO A 170 -10.94 -6.63 -0.51
CA PRO A 170 -10.90 -5.79 0.67
C PRO A 170 -10.94 -4.30 0.27
N ILE A 171 -11.75 -3.51 0.99
CA ILE A 171 -11.79 -2.05 0.81
C ILE A 171 -10.51 -1.41 1.32
N VAL A 172 -9.92 -1.99 2.36
CA VAL A 172 -8.68 -1.55 3.02
C VAL A 172 -7.96 -2.78 3.56
N LEU A 173 -6.62 -2.74 3.69
CA LEU A 173 -5.86 -3.83 4.32
C LEU A 173 -5.76 -3.62 5.84
N PRO A 174 -5.70 -4.71 6.64
CA PRO A 174 -5.56 -4.64 8.10
C PRO A 174 -4.12 -4.32 8.54
N THR A 175 -3.46 -3.38 7.89
CA THR A 175 -2.04 -3.07 8.04
C THR A 175 -1.62 -2.87 9.50
N GLN A 176 -0.47 -3.46 9.89
CA GLN A 176 0.07 -3.35 11.25
C GLN A 176 1.02 -2.17 11.45
N PHE A 177 1.40 -1.47 10.38
CA PHE A 177 2.27 -0.29 10.45
C PHE A 177 1.70 0.85 9.59
N PRO A 178 1.99 2.10 9.90
CA PRO A 178 1.44 3.28 9.22
C PRO A 178 2.10 3.50 7.85
N ASN A 179 1.77 2.65 6.89
CA ASN A 179 2.40 2.61 5.56
C ASN A 179 2.33 3.96 4.83
N LEU A 180 1.26 4.74 5.01
CA LEU A 180 1.13 6.05 4.37
C LEU A 180 2.24 7.02 4.79
N LEU A 181 2.60 7.05 6.07
CA LEU A 181 3.72 7.85 6.59
C LEU A 181 5.07 7.26 6.21
N VAL A 182 5.21 5.93 6.29
CA VAL A 182 6.48 5.25 6.11
C VAL A 182 6.95 5.27 4.66
N ASN A 183 6.06 5.02 3.71
CA ASN A 183 6.39 4.98 2.28
C ASN A 183 5.94 6.23 1.50
N GLY A 184 5.06 7.03 2.08
CA GLY A 184 4.45 8.15 1.36
C GLY A 184 3.52 7.70 0.22
N ALA A 185 3.06 8.65 -0.56
CA ALA A 185 2.28 8.40 -1.77
C ALA A 185 2.37 9.60 -2.71
N SER A 186 2.30 9.37 -4.01
CA SER A 186 2.16 10.44 -4.99
C SER A 186 1.06 10.10 -5.99
N GLY A 187 0.26 11.08 -6.41
CA GLY A 187 -0.81 10.86 -7.37
C GLY A 187 -1.44 12.15 -7.86
N ILE A 188 -1.91 12.13 -9.10
CA ILE A 188 -2.57 13.25 -9.75
C ILE A 188 -4.02 12.84 -10.01
N ALA A 189 -4.96 13.53 -9.37
CA ALA A 189 -6.39 13.37 -9.57
C ALA A 189 -6.95 14.57 -10.34
N VAL A 190 -8.26 14.58 -10.57
CA VAL A 190 -8.94 15.72 -11.18
C VAL A 190 -9.10 16.83 -10.13
N GLY A 191 -8.53 18.01 -10.39
CA GLY A 191 -8.62 19.17 -9.51
C GLY A 191 -7.76 19.11 -8.23
N MET A 192 -7.04 18.00 -7.98
CA MET A 192 -6.15 17.86 -6.82
C MET A 192 -5.02 16.87 -7.08
N ALA A 193 -3.97 16.96 -6.27
CA ALA A 193 -2.86 16.02 -6.31
C ALA A 193 -2.44 15.68 -4.88
N THR A 194 -1.83 14.53 -4.70
CA THR A 194 -1.15 14.15 -3.46
C THR A 194 0.33 13.93 -3.71
N ASN A 195 1.17 14.35 -2.78
CA ASN A 195 2.60 14.10 -2.80
C ASN A 195 3.12 14.06 -1.35
N MET A 196 3.14 12.85 -0.80
CA MET A 196 3.51 12.59 0.58
C MET A 196 4.93 12.06 0.67
N ALA A 197 5.72 12.65 1.55
CA ALA A 197 7.09 12.21 1.77
C ALA A 197 7.12 10.91 2.60
N PRO A 198 8.10 10.01 2.34
CA PRO A 198 8.37 8.85 3.18
C PRO A 198 9.11 9.25 4.47
N HIS A 199 9.01 8.41 5.52
CA HIS A 199 9.64 8.66 6.83
C HIS A 199 10.27 7.38 7.39
N ASN A 200 11.14 7.55 8.37
CA ASN A 200 11.79 6.45 9.06
C ASN A 200 10.79 5.63 9.88
N LEU A 201 10.78 4.31 9.69
CA LEU A 201 9.82 3.40 10.32
C LEU A 201 9.86 3.47 11.86
N THR A 202 11.06 3.48 12.44
CA THR A 202 11.22 3.54 13.91
C THR A 202 10.64 4.84 14.47
N GLN A 203 11.01 5.98 13.90
CA GLN A 203 10.51 7.29 14.33
C GLN A 203 8.98 7.42 14.20
N VAL A 204 8.41 6.87 13.12
CA VAL A 204 6.96 6.90 12.93
C VAL A 204 6.26 5.98 13.92
N ILE A 205 6.83 4.82 14.25
CA ILE A 205 6.28 3.93 15.27
C ILE A 205 6.39 4.58 16.65
N ASP A 206 7.52 5.18 17.00
CA ASP A 206 7.69 5.88 18.27
C ASP A 206 6.69 7.04 18.41
N GLY A 207 6.48 7.82 17.34
CA GLY A 207 5.45 8.85 17.31
C GLY A 207 4.02 8.30 17.44
N THR A 208 3.76 7.13 16.85
CA THR A 208 2.47 6.44 16.96
C THR A 208 2.24 5.94 18.39
N LEU A 209 3.24 5.36 19.03
CA LEU A 209 3.18 4.92 20.43
C LEU A 209 2.95 6.11 21.37
N ALA A 210 3.69 7.21 21.19
CA ALA A 210 3.51 8.43 21.98
C ALA A 210 2.09 9.00 21.83
N TYR A 211 1.48 8.91 20.63
CA TYR A 211 0.10 9.30 20.39
C TYR A 211 -0.91 8.35 21.06
N ILE A 212 -0.64 7.04 21.09
CA ILE A 212 -1.49 6.07 21.77
C ILE A 212 -1.50 6.32 23.29
N ASP A 213 -0.32 6.59 23.87
CA ASP A 213 -0.17 6.85 25.30
C ASP A 213 -0.80 8.18 25.71
N ASN A 214 -0.74 9.21 24.83
CA ASN A 214 -1.33 10.51 25.04
C ASN A 214 -1.97 11.04 23.76
N ARG A 215 -3.30 10.91 23.63
CA ARG A 215 -4.03 11.40 22.46
C ARG A 215 -4.05 12.92 22.29
N GLU A 216 -3.80 13.64 23.38
CA GLU A 216 -3.71 15.12 23.39
C GLU A 216 -2.27 15.62 23.20
N ILE A 217 -1.33 14.73 22.81
CA ILE A 217 0.08 15.09 22.55
C ILE A 217 0.15 16.30 21.60
N GLU A 218 1.01 17.26 21.95
CA GLU A 218 1.21 18.45 21.15
C GLU A 218 1.94 18.17 19.85
N MET A 219 1.68 18.97 18.82
CA MET A 219 2.30 18.80 17.50
C MET A 219 3.84 18.91 17.57
N ASP A 220 4.36 19.83 18.36
CA ASP A 220 5.81 20.03 18.51
C ASP A 220 6.51 18.81 19.10
N ASP A 221 5.86 18.07 20.00
CA ASP A 221 6.42 16.84 20.57
C ASP A 221 6.43 15.71 19.55
N LEU A 222 5.38 15.55 18.75
CA LEU A 222 5.37 14.61 17.62
C LEU A 222 6.45 14.95 16.59
N ILE A 223 6.65 16.22 16.29
CA ILE A 223 7.69 16.70 15.38
C ILE A 223 9.09 16.35 15.90
N ARG A 224 9.32 16.45 17.21
CA ARG A 224 10.62 16.05 17.81
C ARG A 224 10.89 14.55 17.68
N ILE A 225 9.85 13.72 17.71
CA ILE A 225 9.97 12.25 17.57
C ILE A 225 10.17 11.85 16.12
N VAL A 226 9.29 12.31 15.21
CA VAL A 226 9.31 11.92 13.79
C VAL A 226 10.40 12.64 13.01
N GLN A 227 10.84 13.80 13.49
CA GLN A 227 11.94 14.63 12.99
C GLN A 227 11.74 15.18 11.57
N ALA A 228 11.90 14.35 10.53
CA ALA A 228 11.87 14.79 9.14
C ALA A 228 11.56 13.62 8.18
N PRO A 229 11.21 13.89 6.92
CA PRO A 229 11.17 12.88 5.86
C PRO A 229 12.50 12.13 5.74
N ASP A 230 12.40 10.83 5.43
CA ASP A 230 13.54 9.93 5.20
C ASP A 230 13.44 9.34 3.79
N PHE A 231 14.17 9.97 2.86
CA PHE A 231 14.08 9.62 1.43
C PHE A 231 14.93 8.38 1.08
N PRO A 232 14.46 7.48 0.22
CA PRO A 232 15.16 6.24 -0.12
C PRO A 232 16.48 6.46 -0.85
N THR A 233 16.65 7.61 -1.53
CA THR A 233 17.89 7.94 -2.24
C THR A 233 18.91 8.67 -1.37
N GLY A 234 18.62 8.87 -0.09
CA GLY A 234 19.49 9.63 0.84
C GLY A 234 19.41 11.13 0.60
N GLY A 235 20.55 11.81 0.76
CA GLY A 235 20.66 13.25 0.63
C GLY A 235 20.49 14.01 1.95
N ILE A 236 20.53 15.31 1.85
CA ILE A 236 20.47 16.23 2.99
C ILE A 236 19.25 17.13 2.85
N ILE A 237 18.44 17.24 3.90
CA ILE A 237 17.35 18.22 3.97
C ILE A 237 17.99 19.57 4.37
N TYR A 238 17.79 20.59 3.54
CA TYR A 238 18.34 21.91 3.74
C TYR A 238 17.27 22.89 4.20
N GLY A 239 17.35 23.28 5.49
CA GLY A 239 16.33 24.10 6.16
C GLY A 239 15.16 23.27 6.68
N TYR A 240 14.62 23.67 7.83
CA TYR A 240 13.60 22.89 8.55
C TYR A 240 12.19 23.46 8.42
N GLU A 241 12.04 24.72 8.03
CA GLU A 241 10.74 25.40 7.96
C GLU A 241 9.73 24.68 7.05
N GLY A 242 10.21 24.15 5.91
CA GLY A 242 9.37 23.39 4.99
C GLY A 242 8.88 22.07 5.57
N VAL A 243 9.70 21.40 6.39
CA VAL A 243 9.32 20.17 7.11
C VAL A 243 8.29 20.49 8.18
N LYS A 244 8.55 21.52 9.01
CA LYS A 244 7.63 21.95 10.06
C LYS A 244 6.27 22.33 9.48
N SER A 245 6.23 23.14 8.41
CA SER A 245 4.99 23.49 7.73
C SER A 245 4.24 22.26 7.19
N ALA A 246 4.97 21.29 6.62
CA ALA A 246 4.37 20.04 6.13
C ALA A 246 3.73 19.23 7.26
N PHE A 247 4.36 19.16 8.42
CA PHE A 247 3.84 18.43 9.57
C PHE A 247 2.64 19.14 10.23
N GLU A 248 2.67 20.46 10.35
CA GLU A 248 1.60 21.25 10.97
C GLU A 248 0.36 21.37 10.07
N THR A 249 0.55 21.55 8.76
CA THR A 249 -0.55 21.92 7.85
C THR A 249 -0.86 20.87 6.79
N GLY A 250 -0.04 19.84 6.65
CA GLY A 250 -0.09 18.89 5.54
C GLY A 250 0.46 19.44 4.22
N ARG A 251 1.06 20.65 4.23
CA ARG A 251 1.66 21.30 3.05
C ARG A 251 2.98 21.95 3.41
N GLY A 252 4.00 21.73 2.57
CA GLY A 252 5.31 22.31 2.80
C GLY A 252 6.22 22.11 1.60
N ARG A 253 7.32 22.85 1.58
CA ARG A 253 8.36 22.72 0.55
C ARG A 253 9.66 22.30 1.23
N VAL A 254 9.99 21.02 1.12
CA VAL A 254 11.21 20.44 1.67
C VAL A 254 12.32 20.58 0.64
N MET A 255 13.38 21.31 0.98
CA MET A 255 14.56 21.46 0.12
C MET A 255 15.52 20.29 0.36
N MET A 256 15.87 19.57 -0.70
CA MET A 256 16.79 18.44 -0.68
C MET A 256 18.06 18.77 -1.43
N ARG A 257 19.21 18.30 -0.93
CA ARG A 257 20.51 18.36 -1.59
C ARG A 257 21.13 16.99 -1.68
N GLY A 258 21.79 16.70 -2.78
CA GLY A 258 22.71 15.56 -2.86
C GLY A 258 23.89 15.75 -1.92
N ASP A 259 24.42 14.67 -1.40
CA ASP A 259 25.64 14.71 -0.56
C ASP A 259 26.87 14.76 -1.44
N ILE A 260 27.70 15.80 -1.25
CA ILE A 260 28.92 16.07 -2.03
C ILE A 260 30.11 16.14 -1.09
N THR A 261 31.08 15.29 -1.31
CA THR A 261 32.38 15.31 -0.60
C THR A 261 33.52 15.72 -1.52
N VAL A 262 34.54 16.36 -0.94
CA VAL A 262 35.78 16.68 -1.67
C VAL A 262 36.78 15.59 -1.38
N GLU A 263 37.30 14.95 -2.42
CA GLU A 263 38.34 13.95 -2.36
C GLU A 263 39.60 14.42 -3.13
N GLU A 264 40.77 13.99 -2.70
CA GLU A 264 41.99 14.16 -3.46
C GLU A 264 42.31 12.91 -4.26
N SER A 265 42.52 13.07 -5.55
CA SER A 265 42.93 11.99 -6.44
C SER A 265 44.36 11.52 -6.14
N SER A 266 44.71 10.30 -6.51
CA SER A 266 46.10 9.79 -6.42
C SER A 266 47.15 10.68 -7.13
N THR A 267 46.71 11.56 -8.02
CA THR A 267 47.53 12.54 -8.73
C THR A 267 47.62 13.92 -8.05
N GLY A 268 47.04 14.07 -6.84
CA GLY A 268 47.02 15.34 -6.09
C GLY A 268 45.99 16.35 -6.66
N LYS A 269 45.06 15.94 -7.49
CA LYS A 269 43.95 16.78 -7.98
C LYS A 269 42.72 16.60 -7.11
N GLU A 270 42.06 17.71 -6.80
CA GLU A 270 40.79 17.67 -6.09
C GLU A 270 39.67 17.24 -7.04
N ARG A 271 38.72 16.48 -6.50
CA ARG A 271 37.50 16.05 -7.19
C ARG A 271 36.32 16.10 -6.23
N LEU A 272 35.14 16.31 -6.78
CA LEU A 272 33.89 16.25 -6.04
C LEU A 272 33.23 14.91 -6.27
N VAL A 273 32.85 14.24 -5.19
CA VAL A 273 32.20 12.96 -5.22
C VAL A 273 30.78 13.10 -4.67
N VAL A 274 29.81 12.77 -5.51
CA VAL A 274 28.39 12.76 -5.11
C VAL A 274 28.00 11.33 -4.75
N SER A 275 27.64 11.12 -3.50
CA SER A 275 27.24 9.81 -2.95
C SER A 275 25.73 9.60 -2.88
N SER A 276 24.94 10.68 -3.04
CA SER A 276 23.47 10.61 -3.06
C SER A 276 22.88 11.75 -3.89
N ILE A 277 21.69 11.55 -4.43
CA ILE A 277 20.94 12.57 -5.19
C ILE A 277 19.57 12.78 -4.56
N PRO A 278 18.95 13.97 -4.76
CA PRO A 278 17.61 14.22 -4.27
C PRO A 278 16.59 13.20 -4.78
N PHE A 279 15.60 12.91 -3.96
CA PHE A 279 14.54 11.96 -4.28
C PHE A 279 13.79 12.35 -5.56
N GLN A 280 13.46 11.37 -6.40
CA GLN A 280 12.79 11.51 -7.70
C GLN A 280 13.62 12.21 -8.79
N VAL A 281 14.92 12.42 -8.58
CA VAL A 281 15.82 12.89 -9.60
C VAL A 281 16.35 11.71 -10.41
N ASN A 282 16.31 11.85 -11.75
CA ASN A 282 16.94 10.90 -12.67
C ASN A 282 18.45 11.20 -12.75
N LYS A 283 19.28 10.21 -12.38
CA LYS A 283 20.74 10.36 -12.30
C LYS A 283 21.37 10.68 -13.67
N ALA A 284 21.07 9.91 -14.70
CA ALA A 284 21.64 10.08 -16.02
C ALA A 284 21.25 11.43 -16.65
N GLU A 285 19.98 11.85 -16.49
CA GLU A 285 19.53 13.15 -16.99
C GLU A 285 20.20 14.31 -16.24
N MET A 286 20.39 14.19 -14.94
CA MET A 286 21.11 15.17 -14.12
C MET A 286 22.55 15.32 -14.59
N ILE A 287 23.28 14.21 -14.81
CA ILE A 287 24.65 14.22 -15.31
C ILE A 287 24.72 14.88 -16.68
N ARG A 288 23.84 14.50 -17.61
CA ARG A 288 23.78 15.09 -18.95
C ARG A 288 23.55 16.61 -18.92
N LYS A 289 22.54 17.07 -18.18
CA LYS A 289 22.27 18.50 -18.00
C LYS A 289 23.44 19.25 -17.36
N THR A 290 24.16 18.62 -16.47
CA THR A 290 25.37 19.21 -15.87
C THR A 290 26.47 19.36 -16.89
N ALA A 291 26.69 18.34 -17.73
CA ALA A 291 27.66 18.45 -18.84
C ALA A 291 27.31 19.56 -19.83
N ASP A 292 26.02 19.71 -20.16
CA ASP A 292 25.55 20.82 -21.02
C ASP A 292 25.87 22.19 -20.40
N LEU A 293 25.62 22.36 -19.07
CA LEU A 293 25.95 23.61 -18.37
C LEU A 293 27.46 23.93 -18.32
N ILE A 294 28.32 22.89 -18.30
CA ILE A 294 29.78 23.07 -18.39
C ILE A 294 30.19 23.49 -19.80
N ASN A 295 29.65 22.84 -20.84
CA ASN A 295 29.91 23.19 -22.24
C ASN A 295 29.44 24.60 -22.55
N ASP A 296 28.32 25.03 -22.01
CA ASP A 296 27.78 26.40 -22.11
C ASP A 296 28.55 27.43 -21.25
N LYS A 297 29.60 26.99 -20.53
CA LYS A 297 30.41 27.82 -19.61
C LYS A 297 29.62 28.50 -18.50
N ARG A 298 28.47 27.93 -18.13
CA ARG A 298 27.66 28.38 -16.97
C ARG A 298 28.21 27.83 -15.66
N ILE A 299 28.80 26.63 -15.69
CA ILE A 299 29.58 26.07 -14.62
C ILE A 299 31.01 25.95 -15.10
N ASP A 300 31.94 26.67 -14.46
CA ASP A 300 33.37 26.57 -14.71
C ASP A 300 34.06 25.88 -13.51
N GLY A 301 35.26 25.37 -13.75
CA GLY A 301 36.07 24.69 -12.72
C GLY A 301 35.99 23.16 -12.77
N ILE A 302 35.13 22.57 -13.58
CA ILE A 302 35.06 21.12 -13.81
C ILE A 302 35.78 20.79 -15.12
N SER A 303 36.60 19.74 -15.09
CA SER A 303 37.35 19.25 -16.27
C SER A 303 36.71 18.01 -16.87
N ASP A 304 36.11 17.14 -16.07
CA ASP A 304 35.46 15.89 -16.50
C ASP A 304 34.36 15.45 -15.54
N ILE A 305 33.44 14.61 -16.02
CA ILE A 305 32.36 14.01 -15.25
C ILE A 305 32.35 12.52 -15.53
N ASN A 306 32.47 11.71 -14.47
CA ASN A 306 32.45 10.26 -14.53
C ASN A 306 31.38 9.69 -13.60
N ASP A 307 30.62 8.72 -14.09
CA ASP A 307 29.72 7.91 -13.26
C ASP A 307 30.43 6.61 -12.90
N GLU A 308 30.90 6.53 -11.67
CA GLU A 308 31.58 5.37 -11.09
C GLU A 308 30.63 4.53 -10.19
N SER A 309 29.31 4.76 -10.28
CA SER A 309 28.31 4.05 -9.50
C SER A 309 28.35 2.55 -9.78
N ASP A 310 28.33 1.74 -8.73
CA ASP A 310 28.33 0.30 -8.79
C ASP A 310 27.37 -0.33 -7.77
N ARG A 311 27.48 -1.65 -7.55
CA ARG A 311 26.70 -2.38 -6.54
C ARG A 311 26.95 -1.94 -5.09
N ASN A 312 28.01 -1.19 -4.81
CA ASN A 312 28.34 -0.70 -3.48
C ASN A 312 27.70 0.67 -3.18
N GLY A 313 27.18 1.33 -4.22
CA GLY A 313 26.48 2.59 -4.07
C GLY A 313 26.67 3.55 -5.23
N MET A 314 26.07 4.72 -5.06
CA MET A 314 26.16 5.83 -6.00
C MET A 314 27.51 6.54 -5.83
N ARG A 315 28.15 6.80 -6.96
CA ARG A 315 29.41 7.55 -6.99
C ARG A 315 29.53 8.32 -8.31
N ILE A 316 29.16 9.59 -8.30
CA ILE A 316 29.33 10.49 -9.45
C ILE A 316 30.51 11.39 -9.14
N VAL A 317 31.52 11.39 -10.00
CA VAL A 317 32.79 12.11 -9.81
C VAL A 317 32.89 13.29 -10.77
N TYR A 318 33.12 14.47 -10.22
CA TYR A 318 33.43 15.68 -10.97
C TYR A 318 34.91 16.01 -10.75
N ASP A 319 35.75 15.79 -11.73
CA ASP A 319 37.17 16.15 -11.67
C ASP A 319 37.31 17.68 -11.81
N LEU A 320 38.03 18.30 -10.87
CA LEU A 320 38.21 19.75 -10.88
C LEU A 320 39.43 20.17 -11.72
N LYS A 321 39.36 21.36 -12.28
CA LYS A 321 40.53 22.04 -12.88
C LYS A 321 41.48 22.47 -11.74
N ARG A 322 42.78 22.62 -12.08
CA ARG A 322 43.86 22.90 -11.11
C ARG A 322 43.62 24.14 -10.25
N ASP A 323 42.96 25.15 -10.81
CA ASP A 323 42.69 26.46 -10.21
C ASP A 323 41.24 26.63 -9.74
N ALA A 324 40.49 25.55 -9.74
CA ALA A 324 39.09 25.55 -9.27
C ALA A 324 39.02 25.52 -7.73
N ILE A 325 38.11 26.30 -7.17
CA ILE A 325 37.82 26.29 -5.73
C ILE A 325 36.61 25.39 -5.50
N PRO A 326 36.77 24.24 -4.81
CA PRO A 326 35.69 23.24 -4.64
C PRO A 326 34.36 23.82 -4.17
N ASN A 327 34.38 24.65 -3.13
CA ASN A 327 33.16 25.23 -2.56
C ASN A 327 32.40 26.15 -3.54
N ILE A 328 33.10 26.83 -4.44
CA ILE A 328 32.46 27.66 -5.46
C ILE A 328 31.76 26.77 -6.49
N VAL A 329 32.41 25.69 -6.90
CA VAL A 329 31.84 24.70 -7.83
C VAL A 329 30.63 24.00 -7.21
N ILE A 330 30.72 23.55 -5.96
CA ILE A 330 29.62 22.93 -5.20
C ILE A 330 28.40 23.87 -5.16
N ASN A 331 28.60 25.15 -4.84
CA ASN A 331 27.52 26.12 -4.80
C ASN A 331 26.85 26.32 -6.17
N LYS A 332 27.62 26.35 -7.25
CA LYS A 332 27.10 26.42 -8.61
C LYS A 332 26.32 25.15 -9.00
N LEU A 333 26.82 23.96 -8.62
CA LEU A 333 26.13 22.70 -8.82
C LEU A 333 24.76 22.69 -8.12
N TYR A 334 24.69 23.10 -6.85
CA TYR A 334 23.41 23.20 -6.14
C TYR A 334 22.49 24.25 -6.75
N GLN A 335 23.00 25.36 -7.25
CA GLN A 335 22.18 26.44 -7.80
C GLN A 335 21.62 26.11 -9.18
N LEU A 336 22.37 25.41 -10.02
CA LEU A 336 22.09 25.27 -11.45
C LEU A 336 21.66 23.85 -11.86
N THR A 337 21.83 22.87 -11.01
CA THR A 337 21.52 21.46 -11.33
C THR A 337 20.49 20.87 -10.38
N ALA A 338 20.02 19.65 -10.70
CA ALA A 338 19.09 18.89 -9.85
C ALA A 338 19.74 18.28 -8.59
N LEU A 339 21.04 18.57 -8.33
CA LEU A 339 21.69 18.24 -7.04
C LEU A 339 21.08 19.00 -5.87
N GLN A 340 20.37 20.09 -6.13
CA GLN A 340 19.42 20.69 -5.21
C GLN A 340 18.04 20.68 -5.85
N SER A 341 17.07 20.09 -5.19
CA SER A 341 15.69 20.00 -5.64
C SER A 341 14.73 20.23 -4.48
N SER A 342 13.50 20.63 -4.76
CA SER A 342 12.48 20.77 -3.74
C SER A 342 11.41 19.71 -3.89
N PHE A 343 11.06 19.06 -2.78
CA PHE A 343 9.90 18.18 -2.67
C PHE A 343 8.73 18.98 -2.10
N SER A 344 7.69 19.17 -2.92
CA SER A 344 6.49 19.88 -2.50
C SER A 344 5.54 18.91 -1.83
N VAL A 345 5.49 18.92 -0.50
CA VAL A 345 4.59 18.09 0.29
C VAL A 345 3.16 18.59 0.12
N ASN A 346 2.25 17.69 -0.16
CA ASN A 346 0.81 17.91 -0.17
C ASN A 346 0.10 16.62 0.29
N ASN A 347 -0.21 16.53 1.57
CA ASN A 347 -0.71 15.33 2.23
C ASN A 347 -2.22 15.18 2.03
N VAL A 348 -2.65 14.83 0.82
CA VAL A 348 -4.06 14.57 0.51
C VAL A 348 -4.31 13.07 0.47
N ALA A 349 -5.18 12.57 1.34
CA ALA A 349 -5.61 11.17 1.38
C ALA A 349 -7.12 11.05 1.52
N LEU A 350 -7.63 9.85 1.27
CA LEU A 350 -9.05 9.54 1.46
C LEU A 350 -9.33 9.18 2.92
N VAL A 351 -10.25 9.92 3.52
CA VAL A 351 -10.82 9.64 4.83
C VAL A 351 -12.30 9.35 4.64
N LYS A 352 -12.72 8.11 4.89
CA LYS A 352 -14.10 7.66 4.64
C LYS A 352 -14.60 8.04 3.24
N GLY A 353 -13.75 7.77 2.22
CA GLY A 353 -14.05 8.02 0.81
C GLY A 353 -14.01 9.51 0.39
N ARG A 354 -13.59 10.43 1.25
CA ARG A 354 -13.50 11.87 0.95
C ARG A 354 -12.06 12.36 1.01
N PRO A 355 -11.58 13.13 0.03
CA PRO A 355 -10.24 13.68 0.07
C PRO A 355 -10.12 14.74 1.16
N ARG A 356 -9.05 14.64 1.96
CA ARG A 356 -8.70 15.61 3.01
C ARG A 356 -7.20 15.86 3.01
N THR A 357 -6.81 17.09 3.28
CA THR A 357 -5.42 17.43 3.60
C THR A 357 -5.19 17.09 5.08
N LEU A 358 -4.17 16.31 5.36
CA LEU A 358 -3.89 15.76 6.68
C LEU A 358 -2.55 16.26 7.19
N ASN A 359 -2.49 16.69 8.44
CA ASN A 359 -1.25 17.00 9.15
C ASN A 359 -0.64 15.70 9.74
N LEU A 360 0.51 15.80 10.40
CA LEU A 360 1.19 14.64 10.98
C LEU A 360 0.32 13.92 12.02
N LYS A 361 -0.30 14.66 12.92
CA LYS A 361 -1.18 14.11 13.97
C LYS A 361 -2.41 13.42 13.38
N ASP A 362 -3.01 14.00 12.33
CA ASP A 362 -4.14 13.39 11.62
C ASP A 362 -3.76 12.06 10.97
N LEU A 363 -2.60 11.99 10.32
CA LEU A 363 -2.12 10.76 9.67
C LEU A 363 -1.93 9.62 10.69
N ILE A 364 -1.35 9.93 11.85
CA ILE A 364 -1.20 8.98 12.95
C ILE A 364 -2.56 8.61 13.52
N HIS A 365 -3.45 9.58 13.73
CA HIS A 365 -4.78 9.37 14.26
C HIS A 365 -5.58 8.37 13.43
N TYR A 366 -5.70 8.57 12.11
CA TYR A 366 -6.48 7.67 11.26
C TYR A 366 -5.89 6.27 11.18
N PHE A 367 -4.59 6.13 11.25
CA PHE A 367 -3.95 4.82 11.36
C PHE A 367 -4.30 4.14 12.68
N VAL A 368 -4.19 4.83 13.82
CA VAL A 368 -4.49 4.29 15.15
C VAL A 368 -5.97 3.88 15.28
N GLU A 369 -6.89 4.71 14.79
CA GLU A 369 -8.32 4.37 14.76
C GLU A 369 -8.57 3.10 13.93
N HIS A 370 -7.95 3.01 12.76
CA HIS A 370 -8.03 1.79 11.93
C HIS A 370 -7.48 0.57 12.66
N ARG A 371 -6.34 0.69 13.33
CA ARG A 371 -5.78 -0.42 14.14
C ARG A 371 -6.72 -0.83 15.28
N HIS A 372 -7.34 0.13 15.94
CA HIS A 372 -8.33 -0.16 16.97
C HIS A 372 -9.49 -0.98 16.41
N GLU A 373 -10.06 -0.58 15.27
CA GLU A 373 -11.13 -1.34 14.60
C GLU A 373 -10.68 -2.77 14.22
N VAL A 374 -9.49 -2.90 13.62
CA VAL A 374 -8.94 -4.20 13.21
C VAL A 374 -8.73 -5.13 14.41
N VAL A 375 -8.17 -4.64 15.51
CA VAL A 375 -7.94 -5.44 16.73
C VAL A 375 -9.27 -5.85 17.36
N THR A 376 -10.24 -4.95 17.41
CA THR A 376 -11.58 -5.24 17.94
C THR A 376 -12.26 -6.34 17.11
N LYS A 377 -12.35 -6.17 15.79
CA LYS A 377 -12.97 -7.16 14.88
C LYS A 377 -12.24 -8.52 14.95
N ARG A 378 -10.91 -8.51 15.01
CA ARG A 378 -10.12 -9.74 15.20
C ARG A 378 -10.50 -10.47 16.48
N THR A 379 -10.57 -9.75 17.61
CA THR A 379 -10.89 -10.33 18.90
C THR A 379 -12.33 -10.86 18.94
N GLU A 380 -13.27 -10.15 18.32
CA GLU A 380 -14.65 -10.60 18.17
C GLU A 380 -14.75 -11.89 17.33
N TYR A 381 -13.99 -11.97 16.22
CA TYR A 381 -13.91 -13.17 15.39
C TYR A 381 -13.33 -14.36 16.18
N GLU A 382 -12.20 -14.15 16.86
CA GLU A 382 -11.52 -15.18 17.66
C GLU A 382 -12.42 -15.64 18.83
N LEU A 383 -13.13 -14.74 19.50
CA LEU A 383 -14.11 -15.05 20.53
C LEU A 383 -15.23 -15.94 19.96
N LYS A 384 -15.83 -15.53 18.85
CA LYS A 384 -16.91 -16.28 18.19
C LYS A 384 -16.48 -17.70 17.79
N GLU A 385 -15.25 -17.85 17.27
CA GLU A 385 -14.71 -19.17 16.93
C GLU A 385 -14.39 -20.01 18.19
N ALA A 386 -13.89 -19.38 19.25
CA ALA A 386 -13.67 -20.04 20.53
C ALA A 386 -15.00 -20.51 21.18
N GLU A 387 -16.05 -19.68 21.16
CA GLU A 387 -17.38 -20.03 21.65
C GLU A 387 -17.99 -21.21 20.88
N LYS A 388 -17.88 -21.20 19.53
CA LYS A 388 -18.32 -22.34 18.71
C LYS A 388 -17.58 -23.62 19.07
N LYS A 389 -16.27 -23.54 19.28
CA LYS A 389 -15.46 -24.69 19.67
C LYS A 389 -15.79 -25.17 21.06
N ALA A 390 -15.92 -24.24 22.02
CA ALA A 390 -16.32 -24.56 23.39
C ALA A 390 -17.70 -25.26 23.45
N HIS A 391 -18.67 -24.76 22.69
CA HIS A 391 -20.00 -25.34 22.58
C HIS A 391 -19.95 -26.80 22.08
N ILE A 392 -19.13 -27.11 21.09
CA ILE A 392 -18.95 -28.50 20.62
C ILE A 392 -18.27 -29.35 21.68
N LEU A 393 -17.20 -28.85 22.33
CA LEU A 393 -16.49 -29.58 23.39
C LEU A 393 -17.37 -29.88 24.58
N GLU A 394 -18.24 -28.95 24.98
CA GLU A 394 -19.23 -29.15 26.04
C GLU A 394 -20.17 -30.33 25.72
N GLY A 395 -20.70 -30.38 24.49
CA GLY A 395 -21.50 -31.51 24.05
C GLY A 395 -20.74 -32.85 24.06
N LEU A 396 -19.47 -32.84 23.67
CA LEU A 396 -18.61 -34.01 23.71
C LEU A 396 -18.34 -34.48 25.16
N LEU A 397 -18.17 -33.56 26.11
CA LEU A 397 -18.01 -33.88 27.53
C LEU A 397 -19.27 -34.53 28.09
N VAL A 398 -20.46 -34.00 27.80
CA VAL A 398 -21.75 -34.61 28.19
C VAL A 398 -21.86 -36.04 27.65
N ALA A 399 -21.45 -36.27 26.38
CA ALA A 399 -21.45 -37.60 25.79
C ALA A 399 -20.45 -38.55 26.45
N LEU A 400 -19.27 -38.10 26.82
CA LEU A 400 -18.22 -38.87 27.48
C LEU A 400 -18.58 -39.19 28.94
N ASP A 401 -19.30 -38.32 29.63
CA ASP A 401 -19.78 -38.54 30.97
C ASP A 401 -20.95 -39.55 31.03
N ASN A 402 -21.69 -39.71 29.92
CA ASN A 402 -22.81 -40.64 29.77
C ASN A 402 -22.54 -41.68 28.66
N LEU A 403 -21.31 -42.16 28.53
CA LEU A 403 -20.82 -42.90 27.36
C LEU A 403 -21.65 -44.15 27.06
N ASP A 404 -21.96 -44.98 28.09
CA ASP A 404 -22.70 -46.24 27.91
C ASP A 404 -24.13 -46.00 27.39
N GLU A 405 -24.79 -44.96 27.90
CA GLU A 405 -26.13 -44.57 27.47
C GLU A 405 -26.13 -44.02 26.04
N VAL A 406 -25.14 -43.22 25.70
CA VAL A 406 -24.95 -42.66 24.33
C VAL A 406 -24.73 -43.80 23.34
N ILE A 407 -23.82 -44.74 23.64
CA ILE A 407 -23.56 -45.90 22.78
C ILE A 407 -24.82 -46.78 22.63
N THR A 408 -25.54 -47.02 23.70
CA THR A 408 -26.77 -47.82 23.68
C THR A 408 -27.84 -47.16 22.79
N LEU A 409 -28.02 -45.86 22.92
CA LEU A 409 -28.95 -45.06 22.10
C LEU A 409 -28.58 -45.10 20.62
N ILE A 410 -27.31 -44.86 20.27
CA ILE A 410 -26.84 -44.89 18.91
C ILE A 410 -27.03 -46.28 18.28
N ARG A 411 -26.74 -47.36 19.01
CA ARG A 411 -26.92 -48.73 18.52
C ARG A 411 -28.37 -49.11 18.34
N ALA A 412 -29.28 -48.57 19.14
CA ALA A 412 -30.71 -48.85 19.07
C ALA A 412 -31.40 -48.09 17.94
N SER A 413 -30.82 -46.99 17.44
CA SER A 413 -31.36 -46.18 16.39
C SER A 413 -31.15 -46.83 15.01
N GLN A 414 -32.16 -46.79 14.13
CA GLN A 414 -32.10 -47.37 12.80
C GLN A 414 -31.48 -46.40 11.78
N THR A 415 -31.53 -45.09 12.05
CA THR A 415 -30.99 -44.04 11.16
C THR A 415 -30.13 -43.03 11.92
N PRO A 416 -29.17 -42.37 11.28
CA PRO A 416 -28.42 -41.29 11.88
C PRO A 416 -29.29 -40.11 12.38
N GLU A 417 -30.42 -39.87 11.71
CA GLU A 417 -31.39 -38.85 12.13
C GLU A 417 -32.09 -39.21 13.42
N GLU A 418 -32.49 -40.45 13.56
CA GLU A 418 -33.10 -40.96 14.81
C GLU A 418 -32.13 -40.89 15.98
N ALA A 419 -30.87 -41.30 15.78
CA ALA A 419 -29.79 -41.16 16.75
C ALA A 419 -29.57 -39.71 17.18
N ARG A 420 -29.51 -38.78 16.20
CA ARG A 420 -29.35 -37.34 16.45
C ARG A 420 -30.50 -36.81 17.33
N ASN A 421 -31.73 -37.05 16.92
CA ASN A 421 -32.92 -36.60 17.64
C ASN A 421 -33.01 -37.21 19.06
N GLY A 422 -32.61 -38.48 19.20
CA GLY A 422 -32.51 -39.13 20.48
C GLY A 422 -31.48 -38.48 21.42
N LEU A 423 -30.31 -38.13 20.91
CA LEU A 423 -29.28 -37.43 21.66
C LEU A 423 -29.75 -36.03 22.11
N ILE A 424 -30.41 -35.28 21.22
CA ILE A 424 -30.97 -33.95 21.52
C ILE A 424 -32.01 -34.09 22.66
N THR A 425 -32.97 -34.98 22.51
CA THR A 425 -34.08 -35.12 23.45
C THR A 425 -33.64 -35.64 24.81
N LYS A 426 -32.72 -36.64 24.86
CA LYS A 426 -32.33 -37.32 26.09
C LYS A 426 -31.31 -36.52 26.90
N PHE A 427 -30.36 -35.89 26.24
CA PHE A 427 -29.22 -35.20 26.89
C PHE A 427 -29.30 -33.66 26.83
N GLY A 428 -30.35 -33.09 26.24
CA GLY A 428 -30.51 -31.64 26.10
C GLY A 428 -29.49 -31.00 25.18
N LEU A 429 -28.94 -31.76 24.24
CA LEU A 429 -27.89 -31.30 23.32
C LEU A 429 -28.46 -30.49 22.16
N THR A 430 -27.66 -29.60 21.60
CA THR A 430 -28.01 -28.94 20.35
C THR A 430 -27.74 -29.85 19.15
N GLU A 431 -28.32 -29.50 18.01
CA GLU A 431 -28.10 -30.26 16.74
C GLU A 431 -26.61 -30.33 16.37
N LEU A 432 -25.85 -29.23 16.53
CA LEU A 432 -24.43 -29.19 16.28
C LEU A 432 -23.64 -30.11 17.20
N GLN A 433 -23.97 -30.13 18.48
CA GLN A 433 -23.36 -31.05 19.47
C GLN A 433 -23.69 -32.50 19.16
N ALA A 434 -24.95 -32.83 18.89
CA ALA A 434 -25.36 -34.17 18.52
C ALA A 434 -24.66 -34.69 17.24
N ARG A 435 -24.52 -33.83 16.22
CA ARG A 435 -23.78 -34.16 15.00
C ARG A 435 -22.30 -34.42 15.31
N ALA A 436 -21.65 -33.54 16.07
CA ALA A 436 -20.25 -33.72 16.47
C ALA A 436 -20.02 -35.04 17.26
N ILE A 437 -21.00 -35.50 18.07
CA ILE A 437 -20.93 -36.78 18.77
C ILE A 437 -21.02 -37.93 17.78
N LEU A 438 -21.94 -37.89 16.83
CA LEU A 438 -22.08 -38.94 15.80
C LEU A 438 -20.86 -39.04 14.88
N ASP A 439 -20.23 -37.93 14.59
CA ASP A 439 -18.99 -37.85 13.76
C ASP A 439 -17.73 -38.21 14.55
N MET A 440 -17.84 -38.46 15.86
CA MET A 440 -16.69 -38.73 16.74
C MET A 440 -16.08 -40.09 16.44
N ARG A 441 -14.77 -40.12 16.16
CA ARG A 441 -14.02 -41.37 15.98
C ARG A 441 -13.93 -42.15 17.31
N LEU A 442 -14.07 -43.48 17.25
CA LEU A 442 -13.96 -44.39 18.42
C LEU A 442 -12.66 -44.19 19.23
N GLN A 443 -11.58 -43.76 18.58
CA GLN A 443 -10.31 -43.46 19.23
C GLN A 443 -10.44 -42.34 20.28
N LYS A 444 -11.35 -41.36 20.10
CA LYS A 444 -11.59 -40.28 21.06
C LYS A 444 -12.30 -40.71 22.34
N LEU A 445 -12.78 -41.94 22.41
CA LEU A 445 -13.43 -42.49 23.59
C LEU A 445 -12.46 -43.03 24.65
N THR A 446 -11.15 -43.01 24.37
CA THR A 446 -10.13 -43.47 25.33
C THR A 446 -9.98 -42.47 26.48
N GLY A 447 -9.61 -42.95 27.68
CA GLY A 447 -9.45 -42.12 28.86
C GLY A 447 -8.42 -40.99 28.71
N LEU A 448 -7.38 -41.18 27.85
CA LEU A 448 -6.38 -40.19 27.56
C LEU A 448 -6.95 -39.02 26.71
N GLU A 449 -7.80 -39.34 25.76
CA GLU A 449 -8.45 -38.33 24.89
C GLU A 449 -9.53 -37.55 25.66
N ARG A 450 -10.23 -38.19 26.62
CA ARG A 450 -11.16 -37.54 27.56
C ARG A 450 -10.44 -36.43 28.34
N GLY A 451 -9.23 -36.71 28.87
CA GLY A 451 -8.41 -35.71 29.54
C GLY A 451 -8.02 -34.55 28.65
N LYS A 452 -7.71 -34.81 27.37
CA LYS A 452 -7.38 -33.75 26.39
C LYS A 452 -8.58 -32.86 26.08
N ILE A 453 -9.77 -33.44 25.85
CA ILE A 453 -11.01 -32.69 25.58
C ILE A 453 -11.35 -31.77 26.76
N LYS A 454 -11.19 -32.27 27.99
CA LYS A 454 -11.42 -31.47 29.19
C LYS A 454 -10.45 -30.33 29.35
N ASN A 455 -9.16 -30.57 29.10
CA ASN A 455 -8.12 -29.52 29.15
C ASN A 455 -8.28 -28.50 28.02
N GLU A 456 -8.80 -28.90 26.85
CA GLU A 456 -9.04 -27.99 25.72
C GLU A 456 -10.29 -27.13 25.95
N TYR A 457 -11.26 -27.61 26.74
CA TYR A 457 -12.44 -26.85 27.13
C TYR A 457 -12.12 -25.79 28.20
N GLN A 458 -11.21 -26.07 29.14
CA GLN A 458 -10.71 -25.14 30.16
C GLN A 458 -9.81 -24.04 29.52
#